data_fd39a30b6e9a0166b22c9ccbc9fa41bc
#
_entry.id   fd39a30b6e9a0166b22c9ccbc9fa41bc
#
_cell.length_a   1.000
_cell.length_b   1.000
_cell.length_c   1.000
_cell.angle_alpha   90.00
_cell.angle_beta   90.00
_cell.angle_gamma   90.00
#
_symmetry.space_group_name_H-M   'P 1'
#
loop_
_entity.id
_entity.type
_entity.pdbx_description
1 polymer ?
#
loop_
_entity_poly.entity_id
_entity_poly.type
_entity_poly.pdbx_seq_one_letter_code
_entity_poly.pdbx_strand_id
1 'polypeptide(L)'
;MNGNFIKRLINTGTGDPLNSPWGLTLAPSGFGAFANDLLVGNFGDGEIHAFDPISGAFLGTVSAGNGNPIEIPGLWDITLGNGGAGVDPNAIYFTAGLPEADMPDVLEKAGLFGALSAVPAAVPEPGSLALLAAGFAGLMWFKRRRSGAPEKRA
;
A
#
# COMPACT_ATOMS: atom_id res chain seq x y z
N MET A 1 -30.54 3.64 22.23
CA MET A 1 -29.96 4.41 21.11
C MET A 1 -30.97 4.42 19.99
N ASN A 2 -31.27 5.59 19.45
CA ASN A 2 -32.16 5.73 18.29
C ASN A 2 -31.25 5.99 17.09
N GLY A 3 -31.19 5.06 16.13
CA GLY A 3 -30.41 5.22 14.90
C GLY A 3 -31.18 6.06 13.89
N ASN A 4 -30.55 7.07 13.31
CA ASN A 4 -31.08 7.80 12.18
C ASN A 4 -30.23 7.43 10.93
N PHE A 5 -30.92 7.16 9.81
CA PHE A 5 -30.27 7.06 8.52
C PHE A 5 -29.76 8.44 8.11
N ILE A 6 -28.44 8.56 7.91
CA ILE A 6 -27.81 9.85 7.56
C ILE A 6 -27.78 10.01 6.04
N LYS A 7 -27.09 9.11 5.35
CA LYS A 7 -26.98 9.12 3.87
C LYS A 7 -26.46 7.78 3.36
N ARG A 8 -26.66 7.52 2.08
CA ARG A 8 -25.92 6.53 1.34
C ARG A 8 -24.67 7.22 0.80
N LEU A 9 -23.48 6.77 1.24
CA LEU A 9 -22.21 7.40 0.85
C LEU A 9 -21.79 6.98 -0.56
N ILE A 10 -21.85 5.67 -0.85
CA ILE A 10 -21.49 5.09 -2.13
C ILE A 10 -22.74 4.42 -2.71
N ASN A 11 -23.05 4.69 -3.97
CA ASN A 11 -24.14 4.04 -4.69
C ASN A 11 -23.54 2.99 -5.62
N THR A 12 -24.16 1.81 -5.66
CA THR A 12 -23.81 0.76 -6.61
C THR A 12 -24.51 1.01 -7.95
N GLY A 13 -23.73 0.95 -9.02
CA GLY A 13 -24.20 1.06 -10.40
C GLY A 13 -23.43 0.10 -11.31
N THR A 14 -23.76 0.07 -12.58
CA THR A 14 -23.04 -0.76 -13.54
C THR A 14 -21.61 -0.21 -13.72
N GLY A 15 -20.60 -1.02 -13.40
CA GLY A 15 -19.19 -0.62 -13.46
C GLY A 15 -18.65 0.00 -12.15
N ASP A 16 -19.39 -0.12 -11.07
CA ASP A 16 -18.98 0.30 -9.73
C ASP A 16 -17.89 -0.64 -9.17
N PRO A 17 -16.91 -0.10 -8.44
CA PRO A 17 -15.88 -0.93 -7.80
C PRO A 17 -16.38 -1.78 -6.62
N LEU A 18 -17.65 -1.64 -6.16
CA LEU A 18 -18.19 -2.46 -5.08
C LEU A 18 -18.72 -3.79 -5.60
N ASN A 19 -18.12 -4.89 -5.13
CA ASN A 19 -18.49 -6.26 -5.45
C ASN A 19 -18.68 -7.08 -4.18
N SER A 20 -19.92 -7.16 -3.68
CA SER A 20 -20.23 -7.80 -2.38
C SER A 20 -19.36 -7.25 -1.24
N PRO A 21 -19.44 -5.95 -0.91
CA PRO A 21 -18.62 -5.34 0.13
C PRO A 21 -19.02 -5.87 1.51
N TRP A 22 -18.02 -6.31 2.30
CA TRP A 22 -18.26 -6.85 3.65
C TRP A 22 -17.46 -6.10 4.73
N GLY A 23 -16.15 -5.99 4.55
CA GLY A 23 -15.29 -5.29 5.50
C GLY A 23 -15.13 -3.80 5.17
N LEU A 24 -15.06 -2.95 6.18
CA LEU A 24 -14.72 -1.54 5.98
C LEU A 24 -13.94 -0.96 7.16
N THR A 25 -12.96 -0.12 6.86
CA THR A 25 -12.19 0.61 7.87
C THR A 25 -11.62 1.91 7.30
N LEU A 26 -11.21 2.84 8.17
CA LEU A 26 -10.39 3.95 7.74
C LEU A 26 -8.92 3.53 7.70
N ALA A 27 -8.24 3.88 6.63
CA ALA A 27 -6.81 3.67 6.52
C ALA A 27 -6.05 4.51 7.55
N PRO A 28 -4.98 3.99 8.16
CA PRO A 28 -4.15 4.78 9.07
C PRO A 28 -3.42 5.88 8.29
N SER A 29 -3.02 6.94 9.00
CA SER A 29 -2.32 8.10 8.39
C SER A 29 -0.99 7.73 7.71
N GLY A 30 -0.41 6.59 8.03
CA GLY A 30 0.80 6.06 7.40
C GLY A 30 0.54 5.13 6.20
N PHE A 31 -0.69 4.98 5.72
CA PHE A 31 -1.06 4.00 4.67
C PHE A 31 -0.80 4.50 3.24
N GLY A 32 0.28 5.23 3.03
CA GLY A 32 0.71 5.66 1.70
C GLY A 32 -0.29 6.56 0.98
N ALA A 33 -0.59 6.24 -0.27
CA ALA A 33 -1.46 7.06 -1.12
C ALA A 33 -2.91 7.14 -0.63
N PHE A 34 -3.36 6.15 0.16
CA PHE A 34 -4.74 6.07 0.68
C PHE A 34 -4.83 6.41 2.17
N ALA A 35 -3.85 7.17 2.70
CA ALA A 35 -3.86 7.60 4.10
C ALA A 35 -5.14 8.36 4.46
N ASN A 36 -5.82 7.91 5.53
CA ASN A 36 -7.09 8.45 6.04
C ASN A 36 -8.32 8.25 5.12
N ASP A 37 -8.20 7.49 4.03
CA ASP A 37 -9.31 7.15 3.16
C ASP A 37 -10.16 5.99 3.73
N LEU A 38 -11.39 5.88 3.26
CA LEU A 38 -12.26 4.76 3.58
C LEU A 38 -11.89 3.56 2.70
N LEU A 39 -11.41 2.49 3.34
CA LEU A 39 -11.14 1.22 2.68
C LEU A 39 -12.37 0.31 2.79
N VAL A 40 -12.72 -0.31 1.66
CA VAL A 40 -13.83 -1.27 1.56
C VAL A 40 -13.30 -2.55 0.94
N GLY A 41 -13.42 -3.65 1.67
CA GLY A 41 -13.06 -4.99 1.22
C GLY A 41 -14.23 -5.67 0.55
N ASN A 42 -14.02 -6.16 -0.66
CA ASN A 42 -14.99 -6.90 -1.45
C ASN A 42 -14.82 -8.40 -1.27
N PHE A 43 -15.89 -9.09 -0.90
CA PHE A 43 -15.90 -10.56 -0.90
C PHE A 43 -15.91 -11.13 -2.32
N GLY A 44 -16.58 -10.44 -3.26
CA GLY A 44 -16.84 -10.99 -4.59
C GLY A 44 -15.62 -11.10 -5.52
N ASP A 45 -14.63 -10.19 -5.37
CA ASP A 45 -13.39 -10.20 -6.13
C ASP A 45 -12.13 -10.30 -5.26
N GLY A 46 -12.28 -10.13 -3.95
CA GLY A 46 -11.17 -10.15 -3.01
C GLY A 46 -10.33 -8.88 -3.01
N GLU A 47 -10.76 -7.82 -3.72
CA GLU A 47 -10.04 -6.56 -3.78
C GLU A 47 -10.42 -5.63 -2.62
N ILE A 48 -9.54 -4.67 -2.33
CA ILE A 48 -9.77 -3.61 -1.35
C ILE A 48 -9.73 -2.29 -2.09
N HIS A 49 -10.84 -1.56 -2.05
CA HIS A 49 -11.01 -0.28 -2.71
C HIS A 49 -10.98 0.88 -1.74
N ALA A 50 -10.34 1.99 -2.16
CA ALA A 50 -10.26 3.22 -1.40
C ALA A 50 -11.27 4.25 -1.92
N PHE A 51 -11.94 4.92 -0.99
CA PHE A 51 -12.92 5.96 -1.25
C PHE A 51 -12.68 7.16 -0.36
N ASP A 52 -12.98 8.34 -0.86
CA ASP A 52 -13.02 9.55 -0.04
C ASP A 52 -14.13 9.40 1.03
N PRO A 53 -13.81 9.54 2.31
CA PRO A 53 -14.77 9.25 3.40
C PRO A 53 -15.91 10.27 3.50
N ILE A 54 -15.82 11.40 2.82
CA ILE A 54 -16.81 12.49 2.86
C ILE A 54 -17.74 12.43 1.65
N SER A 55 -17.17 12.34 0.46
CA SER A 55 -17.90 12.35 -0.82
C SER A 55 -18.31 10.96 -1.29
N GLY A 56 -17.56 9.90 -0.89
CA GLY A 56 -17.71 8.55 -1.42
C GLY A 56 -17.09 8.37 -2.82
N ALA A 57 -16.29 9.32 -3.28
CA ALA A 57 -15.61 9.19 -4.56
C ALA A 57 -14.59 8.05 -4.53
N PHE A 58 -14.58 7.22 -5.57
CA PHE A 58 -13.59 6.17 -5.74
C PHE A 58 -12.20 6.77 -6.01
N LEU A 59 -11.20 6.35 -5.25
CA LEU A 59 -9.82 6.85 -5.32
C LEU A 59 -8.87 5.84 -5.96
N GLY A 60 -9.15 4.55 -5.84
CA GLY A 60 -8.33 3.50 -6.42
C GLY A 60 -8.43 2.17 -5.68
N THR A 61 -7.67 1.18 -6.15
CA THR A 61 -7.56 -0.15 -5.55
C THR A 61 -6.22 -0.31 -4.84
N VAL A 62 -6.23 -0.91 -3.66
CA VAL A 62 -5.02 -1.22 -2.90
C VAL A 62 -4.17 -2.21 -3.70
N SER A 63 -2.93 -1.82 -3.98
CA SER A 63 -2.04 -2.57 -4.87
C SER A 63 -0.78 -3.01 -4.13
N ALA A 64 -0.22 -4.13 -4.56
CA ALA A 64 1.09 -4.60 -4.11
C ALA A 64 2.22 -3.66 -4.62
N GLY A 65 3.43 -3.82 -4.10
CA GLY A 65 4.58 -3.01 -4.48
C GLY A 65 4.97 -3.08 -5.97
N ASN A 66 4.42 -4.04 -6.71
CA ASN A 66 4.58 -4.18 -8.16
C ASN A 66 3.49 -3.43 -8.97
N GLY A 67 2.54 -2.78 -8.29
CA GLY A 67 1.44 -2.03 -8.89
C GLY A 67 0.20 -2.86 -9.25
N ASN A 68 0.22 -4.17 -9.07
CA ASN A 68 -0.96 -5.01 -9.30
C ASN A 68 -1.92 -4.92 -8.11
N PRO A 69 -3.25 -4.94 -8.32
CA PRO A 69 -4.21 -5.08 -7.24
C PRO A 69 -3.88 -6.26 -6.33
N ILE A 70 -4.14 -6.08 -5.03
CA ILE A 70 -4.09 -7.18 -4.07
C ILE A 70 -5.44 -7.88 -4.12
N GLU A 71 -5.43 -9.16 -4.47
CA GLU A 71 -6.60 -10.03 -4.48
C GLU A 71 -6.49 -11.04 -3.33
N ILE A 72 -7.48 -11.05 -2.46
CA ILE A 72 -7.60 -11.97 -1.31
C ILE A 72 -8.90 -12.76 -1.49
N PRO A 73 -8.85 -13.95 -2.11
CA PRO A 73 -10.05 -14.74 -2.35
C PRO A 73 -10.81 -15.00 -1.04
N GLY A 74 -12.11 -14.79 -1.05
CA GLY A 74 -12.95 -14.98 0.14
C GLY A 74 -12.72 -13.95 1.24
N LEU A 75 -12.32 -12.74 0.89
CA LEU A 75 -12.11 -11.64 1.84
C LEU A 75 -13.41 -11.32 2.60
N TRP A 76 -13.37 -11.45 3.94
CA TRP A 76 -14.52 -11.18 4.78
C TRP A 76 -14.46 -9.84 5.46
N ASP A 77 -13.39 -9.59 6.21
CA ASP A 77 -13.31 -8.35 6.99
C ASP A 77 -11.94 -7.72 6.90
N ILE A 78 -11.93 -6.41 7.04
CA ILE A 78 -10.73 -5.59 7.18
C ILE A 78 -10.89 -4.66 8.37
N THR A 79 -9.84 -4.55 9.19
CA THR A 79 -9.86 -3.70 10.39
C THR A 79 -8.51 -3.04 10.62
N LEU A 80 -8.53 -1.84 11.18
CA LEU A 80 -7.30 -1.15 11.58
C LEU A 80 -6.69 -1.83 12.81
N GLY A 81 -5.36 -1.93 12.84
CA GLY A 81 -4.63 -2.36 14.01
C GLY A 81 -4.86 -1.42 15.20
N ASN A 82 -5.11 -1.99 16.38
CA ASN A 82 -5.44 -1.22 17.59
C ASN A 82 -4.24 -0.83 18.45
N GLY A 83 -3.01 -1.17 18.02
CA GLY A 83 -1.78 -0.89 18.79
C GLY A 83 -1.61 -1.76 20.03
N GLY A 84 -2.40 -2.81 20.22
CA GLY A 84 -2.20 -3.80 21.29
C GLY A 84 -0.90 -4.60 21.10
N ALA A 85 -0.59 -5.47 22.06
CA ALA A 85 0.64 -6.26 22.03
C ALA A 85 0.77 -7.08 20.72
N GLY A 86 1.76 -6.72 19.90
CA GLY A 86 2.02 -7.37 18.60
C GLY A 86 1.11 -6.93 17.45
N VAL A 87 0.27 -5.90 17.66
CA VAL A 87 -0.63 -5.36 16.62
C VAL A 87 -0.14 -3.98 16.18
N ASP A 88 0.29 -3.87 14.92
CA ASP A 88 0.74 -2.58 14.36
C ASP A 88 -0.45 -1.66 14.10
N PRO A 89 -0.51 -0.45 14.69
CA PRO A 89 -1.57 0.52 14.45
C PRO A 89 -1.52 1.13 13.04
N ASN A 90 -0.46 0.90 12.27
CA ASN A 90 -0.33 1.36 10.89
C ASN A 90 -0.64 0.26 9.85
N ALA A 91 -1.09 -0.91 10.30
CA ALA A 91 -1.46 -2.02 9.43
C ALA A 91 -2.98 -2.22 9.41
N ILE A 92 -3.47 -2.69 8.28
CA ILE A 92 -4.83 -3.19 8.10
C ILE A 92 -4.78 -4.71 8.22
N TYR A 93 -5.52 -5.25 9.15
CA TYR A 93 -5.67 -6.70 9.35
C TYR A 93 -6.89 -7.19 8.58
N PHE A 94 -6.81 -8.39 8.05
CA PHE A 94 -7.91 -8.99 7.30
C PHE A 94 -8.15 -10.44 7.68
N THR A 95 -9.37 -10.89 7.45
CA THR A 95 -9.78 -12.29 7.50
C THR A 95 -10.35 -12.70 6.16
N ALA A 96 -10.09 -13.95 5.77
CA ALA A 96 -10.63 -14.52 4.53
C ALA A 96 -10.95 -16.00 4.72
N GLY A 97 -12.01 -16.47 4.07
CA GLY A 97 -12.31 -17.91 3.94
C GLY A 97 -11.65 -18.44 2.68
N LEU A 98 -10.80 -19.45 2.81
CA LEU A 98 -10.14 -20.07 1.66
C LEU A 98 -10.97 -21.21 1.11
N PRO A 99 -11.06 -21.39 -0.22
CA PRO A 99 -11.66 -22.56 -0.84
C PRO A 99 -10.83 -23.80 -0.47
N GLU A 100 -11.50 -24.89 -0.11
CA GLU A 100 -10.83 -26.18 0.08
C GLU A 100 -10.53 -26.80 -1.30
N ALA A 101 -9.36 -27.43 -1.45
CA ALA A 101 -8.89 -28.00 -2.73
C ALA A 101 -9.90 -28.98 -3.37
N ASP A 102 -10.62 -29.74 -2.53
CA ASP A 102 -11.61 -30.73 -2.97
C ASP A 102 -13.06 -30.19 -3.04
N MET A 103 -13.29 -28.99 -2.53
CA MET A 103 -14.60 -28.32 -2.48
C MET A 103 -14.44 -26.82 -2.74
N PRO A 104 -14.15 -26.40 -3.98
CA PRO A 104 -13.85 -25.00 -4.30
C PRO A 104 -15.00 -24.03 -3.99
N ASP A 105 -16.23 -24.54 -3.92
CA ASP A 105 -17.42 -23.73 -3.61
C ASP A 105 -17.66 -23.54 -2.09
N VAL A 106 -16.83 -24.12 -1.24
CA VAL A 106 -16.95 -24.04 0.24
C VAL A 106 -15.82 -23.21 0.80
N LEU A 107 -16.06 -21.91 0.95
CA LEU A 107 -15.06 -20.91 1.44
C LEU A 107 -14.89 -20.90 2.96
N GLU A 108 -15.57 -21.78 3.71
CA GLU A 108 -15.66 -21.63 5.18
C GLU A 108 -14.89 -22.68 5.98
N LYS A 109 -14.21 -23.63 5.32
CA LYS A 109 -13.49 -24.70 6.02
C LYS A 109 -12.05 -24.40 6.35
N ALA A 110 -11.43 -23.47 5.61
CA ALA A 110 -10.09 -22.97 5.88
C ALA A 110 -10.13 -21.45 5.99
N GLY A 111 -9.39 -20.90 6.93
CA GLY A 111 -9.33 -19.45 7.17
C GLY A 111 -7.93 -18.91 6.97
N LEU A 112 -7.86 -17.69 6.46
CA LEU A 112 -6.66 -16.88 6.39
C LEU A 112 -6.83 -15.64 7.27
N PHE A 113 -5.81 -15.36 8.07
CA PHE A 113 -5.65 -14.10 8.79
C PHE A 113 -4.32 -13.47 8.35
N GLY A 114 -4.35 -12.20 8.00
CA GLY A 114 -3.15 -11.50 7.54
C GLY A 114 -3.19 -10.01 7.83
N ALA A 115 -2.12 -9.32 7.44
CA ALA A 115 -2.00 -7.89 7.59
C ALA A 115 -1.37 -7.27 6.35
N LEU A 116 -1.83 -6.07 6.02
CA LEU A 116 -1.31 -5.22 4.96
C LEU A 116 -0.73 -3.95 5.59
N SER A 117 0.47 -3.56 5.18
CA SER A 117 1.08 -2.28 5.55
C SER A 117 1.52 -1.54 4.30
N ALA A 118 1.58 -0.21 4.37
CA ALA A 118 2.13 0.57 3.28
C ALA A 118 3.60 0.20 3.05
N VAL A 119 3.99 0.01 1.80
CA VAL A 119 5.41 -0.05 1.44
C VAL A 119 5.94 1.38 1.55
N PRO A 120 7.01 1.62 2.33
CA PRO A 120 7.63 2.94 2.37
C PRO A 120 7.96 3.40 0.95
N ALA A 121 7.57 4.62 0.59
CA ALA A 121 7.99 5.19 -0.68
C ALA A 121 9.51 5.09 -0.76
N ALA A 122 10.03 4.55 -1.87
CA ALA A 122 11.47 4.54 -2.10
C ALA A 122 11.97 5.98 -1.97
N VAL A 123 12.71 6.27 -0.91
CA VAL A 123 13.33 7.57 -0.74
C VAL A 123 14.37 7.67 -1.85
N PRO A 124 14.25 8.61 -2.82
CA PRO A 124 15.27 8.81 -3.82
C PRO A 124 16.61 8.98 -3.07
N GLU A 125 17.60 8.20 -3.42
CA GLU A 125 18.90 8.33 -2.79
C GLU A 125 19.34 9.80 -2.86
N PRO A 126 19.68 10.44 -1.73
CA PRO A 126 20.10 11.83 -1.76
C PRO A 126 21.19 11.96 -2.82
N GLY A 127 21.15 13.01 -3.61
CA GLY A 127 22.17 13.29 -4.63
C GLY A 127 23.63 13.32 -4.12
N SER A 128 23.82 13.02 -2.83
CA SER A 128 25.09 12.78 -2.16
C SER A 128 25.95 11.70 -2.84
N LEU A 129 25.36 10.63 -3.41
CA LEU A 129 26.10 9.65 -4.19
C LEU A 129 26.62 10.23 -5.52
N ALA A 130 25.80 11.04 -6.17
CA ALA A 130 26.23 11.76 -7.39
C ALA A 130 27.29 12.81 -7.05
N LEU A 131 27.13 13.55 -5.94
CA LEU A 131 28.12 14.49 -5.44
C LEU A 131 29.42 13.80 -5.03
N LEU A 132 29.35 12.64 -4.39
CA LEU A 132 30.51 11.84 -4.03
C LEU A 132 31.26 11.36 -5.29
N ALA A 133 30.53 10.84 -6.29
CA ALA A 133 31.11 10.42 -7.57
C ALA A 133 31.77 11.59 -8.31
N ALA A 134 31.12 12.77 -8.34
CA ALA A 134 31.67 13.99 -8.93
C ALA A 134 32.90 14.47 -8.15
N GLY A 135 32.90 14.37 -6.83
CA GLY A 135 34.05 14.68 -5.97
C GLY A 135 35.26 13.81 -6.26
N PHE A 136 35.07 12.49 -6.39
CA PHE A 136 36.14 11.57 -6.76
C PHE A 136 36.67 11.82 -8.18
N ALA A 137 35.82 12.10 -9.15
CA ALA A 137 36.22 12.43 -10.51
C ALA A 137 37.04 13.74 -10.55
N GLY A 138 36.65 14.75 -9.78
CA GLY A 138 37.38 16.00 -9.62
C GLY A 138 38.73 15.82 -8.99
N LEU A 139 38.87 15.00 -7.94
CA LEU A 139 40.14 14.67 -7.30
C LEU A 139 41.07 13.91 -8.23
N MET A 140 40.56 12.96 -9.02
CA MET A 140 41.39 12.23 -10.01
C MET A 140 41.88 13.14 -11.13
N TRP A 141 41.04 14.06 -11.60
CA TRP A 141 41.42 15.04 -12.62
C TRP A 141 42.48 16.00 -12.12
N PHE A 142 42.35 16.48 -10.86
CA PHE A 142 43.33 17.36 -10.25
C PHE A 142 44.71 16.67 -10.03
N LYS A 143 44.69 15.40 -9.63
CA LYS A 143 45.91 14.59 -9.47
C LYS A 143 46.63 14.38 -10.80
N ARG A 144 45.90 14.15 -11.90
CA ARG A 144 46.44 14.01 -13.25
C ARG A 144 47.13 15.27 -13.78
N ARG A 145 46.59 16.45 -13.45
CA ARG A 145 47.19 17.74 -13.85
C ARG A 145 48.51 18.04 -13.13
N ARG A 146 48.68 17.60 -11.88
CA ARG A 146 49.92 17.81 -11.12
C ARG A 146 51.09 16.92 -11.54
N SER A 147 50.83 15.72 -12.05
CA SER A 147 51.85 14.79 -12.49
C SER A 147 52.38 15.07 -13.93
N GLY A 148 51.79 16.04 -14.65
CA GLY A 148 52.17 16.42 -16.01
C GLY A 148 52.99 17.70 -16.13
N ALA A 149 53.57 18.21 -15.04
CA ALA A 149 54.51 19.38 -15.15
C ALA A 149 55.85 18.96 -15.79
N PRO A 150 56.27 19.57 -16.92
CA PRO A 150 57.54 19.23 -17.56
C PRO A 150 58.67 19.65 -16.66
N GLU A 151 59.59 18.70 -16.42
CA GLU A 151 60.88 18.91 -15.80
C GLU A 151 61.70 19.92 -16.66
N LYS A 152 61.95 21.11 -16.14
CA LYS A 152 62.84 22.07 -16.80
C LYS A 152 64.25 21.53 -16.73
N ARG A 153 64.73 21.00 -17.86
CA ARG A 153 66.18 20.79 -18.05
C ARG A 153 66.92 22.11 -17.96
N ALA A 154 67.89 22.17 -17.05
CA ALA A 154 68.92 23.20 -17.00
C ALA A 154 70.03 22.88 -18.04
#